data_9cfc66c1c956d74f238f91f7bd0bada1
#
_entry.id   9cfc66c1c956d74f238f91f7bd0bada1
#
_cell.length_a   1.000
_cell.length_b   1.000
_cell.length_c   1.000
_cell.angle_alpha   90.00
_cell.angle_beta   90.00
_cell.angle_gamma   90.00
#
_symmetry.space_group_name_H-M   'P 1'
#
loop_
_entity.id
_entity.type
_entity.pdbx_description
1 polymer ?
#
loop_
_entity_poly.entity_id
_entity_poly.type
_entity_poly.pdbx_seq_one_letter_code
_entity_poly.pdbx_strand_id
1 'polypeptide(L)'
;TPDVAHDQMIEFCNVTKRIPPLMWLLREMLDYTDPVLETTVMGVDFANPFGLSAGLDKNCDMPVLMDNVGFGFETVGSTTSRASAGNPKPWFHRLPEYDSMMVHVGLANDGSDKVIDRAEQAWTNAKTMQVSVSIARTNDDKCGDLDEGIDRKSVV
;
A
#
# COMPACT_ATOMS: atom_id res chain seq x y z
N THR A 1 -11.49 -13.67 11.75
CA THR A 1 -12.15 -12.43 11.27
C THR A 1 -11.34 -11.83 10.13
N PRO A 2 -11.92 -11.03 9.22
CA PRO A 2 -11.16 -10.38 8.14
C PRO A 2 -10.05 -9.47 8.66
N ASP A 3 -10.23 -8.79 9.78
CA ASP A 3 -9.20 -7.96 10.42
C ASP A 3 -7.96 -8.79 10.77
N VAL A 4 -8.14 -9.97 11.34
CA VAL A 4 -7.03 -10.88 11.66
C VAL A 4 -6.30 -11.33 10.38
N ALA A 5 -7.05 -11.62 9.31
CA ALA A 5 -6.44 -12.02 8.04
C ALA A 5 -5.60 -10.87 7.44
N HIS A 6 -6.08 -9.63 7.52
CA HIS A 6 -5.32 -8.46 7.12
C HIS A 6 -4.03 -8.30 7.94
N ASP A 7 -4.14 -8.34 9.27
CA ASP A 7 -2.99 -8.19 10.16
C ASP A 7 -1.95 -9.31 9.93
N GLN A 8 -2.41 -10.56 9.71
CA GLN A 8 -1.54 -11.69 9.37
C GLN A 8 -0.87 -11.54 8.02
N MET A 9 -1.55 -10.96 7.01
CA MET A 9 -0.95 -10.69 5.70
C MET A 9 0.18 -9.67 5.82
N ILE A 10 -0.03 -8.58 6.55
CA ILE A 10 1.01 -7.58 6.80
C ILE A 10 2.21 -8.21 7.53
N GLU A 11 1.96 -9.01 8.56
CA GLU A 11 3.04 -9.71 9.28
C GLU A 11 3.79 -10.69 8.37
N PHE A 12 3.07 -11.45 7.54
CA PHE A 12 3.67 -12.32 6.53
C PHE A 12 4.60 -11.55 5.59
N CYS A 13 4.18 -10.39 5.08
CA CYS A 13 5.01 -9.53 4.24
C CYS A 13 6.27 -9.07 4.98
N ASN A 14 6.12 -8.64 6.24
CA ASN A 14 7.21 -8.15 7.07
C ASN A 14 8.23 -9.23 7.44
N VAL A 15 7.81 -10.47 7.61
CA VAL A 15 8.70 -11.61 7.86
C VAL A 15 9.38 -12.05 6.56
N THR A 16 8.59 -12.22 5.49
CA THR A 16 9.06 -12.78 4.22
C THR A 16 10.12 -11.91 3.57
N LYS A 17 9.96 -10.58 3.59
CA LYS A 17 10.97 -9.65 3.02
C LYS A 17 12.35 -9.73 3.67
N ARG A 18 12.46 -10.36 4.85
CA ARG A 18 13.73 -10.57 5.57
C ARG A 18 14.42 -11.89 5.20
N ILE A 19 13.81 -12.71 4.34
CA ILE A 19 14.26 -14.04 3.97
C ILE A 19 14.57 -14.08 2.46
N PRO A 20 15.80 -13.67 2.03
CA PRO A 20 16.12 -13.54 0.61
C PRO A 20 15.87 -14.81 -0.22
N PRO A 21 16.17 -16.04 0.26
CA PRO A 21 15.89 -17.25 -0.50
C PRO A 21 14.39 -17.46 -0.78
N LEU A 22 13.54 -17.07 0.18
CA LEU A 22 12.08 -17.16 0.01
C LEU A 22 11.57 -16.11 -0.99
N MET A 23 12.10 -14.90 -0.93
CA MET A 23 11.77 -13.86 -1.91
C MET A 23 12.18 -14.27 -3.33
N TRP A 24 13.37 -14.85 -3.49
CA TRP A 24 13.80 -15.39 -4.77
C TRP A 24 12.86 -16.50 -5.26
N LEU A 25 12.50 -17.44 -4.40
CA LEU A 25 11.58 -18.54 -4.76
C LEU A 25 10.21 -18.00 -5.18
N LEU A 26 9.65 -17.05 -4.45
CA LEU A 26 8.36 -16.43 -4.78
C LEU A 26 8.42 -15.74 -6.15
N ARG A 27 9.51 -15.04 -6.44
CA ARG A 27 9.72 -14.42 -7.74
C ARG A 27 9.75 -15.44 -8.86
N GLU A 28 10.54 -16.50 -8.76
CA GLU A 28 10.64 -17.56 -9.78
C GLU A 28 9.30 -18.28 -10.03
N MET A 29 8.43 -18.31 -9.02
CA MET A 29 7.14 -19.02 -9.12
C MET A 29 5.99 -18.13 -9.59
N LEU A 30 6.02 -16.83 -9.28
CA LEU A 30 4.85 -15.95 -9.38
C LEU A 30 5.07 -14.76 -10.32
N ASP A 31 6.31 -14.31 -10.51
CA ASP A 31 6.60 -13.20 -11.41
C ASP A 31 6.47 -13.66 -12.87
N TYR A 32 5.49 -13.07 -13.55
CA TYR A 32 5.27 -13.29 -14.98
C TYR A 32 5.57 -12.01 -15.74
N THR A 33 6.59 -12.05 -16.59
CA THR A 33 6.99 -10.94 -17.44
C THR A 33 6.74 -11.27 -18.92
N ASP A 34 6.07 -10.36 -19.63
CA ASP A 34 5.85 -10.43 -21.05
C ASP A 34 5.87 -9.01 -21.63
N PRO A 35 6.67 -8.71 -22.68
CA PRO A 35 6.73 -7.40 -23.29
C PRO A 35 5.38 -6.85 -23.76
N VAL A 36 4.41 -7.72 -24.03
CA VAL A 36 3.04 -7.31 -24.42
C VAL A 36 2.30 -6.60 -23.27
N LEU A 37 2.72 -6.82 -22.02
CA LEU A 37 2.12 -6.21 -20.84
C LEU A 37 2.74 -4.86 -20.48
N GLU A 38 3.90 -4.55 -21.05
CA GLU A 38 4.56 -3.27 -20.80
C GLU A 38 3.70 -2.11 -21.31
N THR A 39 3.59 -1.07 -20.50
CA THR A 39 2.81 0.11 -20.84
C THR A 39 3.44 1.38 -20.28
N THR A 40 3.32 2.48 -21.03
CA THR A 40 3.76 3.79 -20.56
C THR A 40 2.54 4.68 -20.34
N VAL A 41 2.40 5.22 -19.15
CA VAL A 41 1.31 6.14 -18.81
C VAL A 41 1.91 7.43 -18.26
N MET A 42 1.59 8.57 -18.88
CA MET A 42 2.10 9.90 -18.50
C MET A 42 3.62 9.98 -18.39
N GLY A 43 4.35 9.21 -19.22
CA GLY A 43 5.83 9.17 -19.21
C GLY A 43 6.44 8.26 -18.13
N VAL A 44 5.63 7.52 -17.41
CA VAL A 44 6.08 6.47 -16.45
C VAL A 44 5.90 5.11 -17.08
N ASP A 45 6.96 4.30 -17.07
CA ASP A 45 6.95 2.95 -17.61
C ASP A 45 6.52 1.95 -16.53
N PHE A 46 5.61 1.06 -16.90
CA PHE A 46 5.09 -0.02 -16.07
C PHE A 46 5.40 -1.36 -16.73
N ALA A 47 5.95 -2.30 -15.97
CA ALA A 47 6.23 -3.65 -16.46
C ALA A 47 4.97 -4.43 -16.82
N ASN A 48 3.84 -4.10 -16.19
CA ASN A 48 2.52 -4.61 -16.52
C ASN A 48 1.43 -3.71 -15.92
N PRO A 49 0.15 -3.82 -16.38
CA PRO A 49 -0.95 -2.97 -15.93
C PRO A 49 -1.63 -3.45 -14.63
N PHE A 50 -1.10 -4.48 -13.98
CA PHE A 50 -1.69 -5.03 -12.76
C PHE A 50 -1.05 -4.39 -11.52
N GLY A 51 -1.87 -3.84 -10.65
CA GLY A 51 -1.39 -3.15 -9.45
C GLY A 51 -2.25 -3.37 -8.23
N LEU A 52 -1.64 -3.14 -7.07
CA LEU A 52 -2.33 -3.12 -5.80
C LEU A 52 -2.82 -1.70 -5.52
N SER A 53 -4.13 -1.54 -5.32
CA SER A 53 -4.71 -0.23 -5.02
C SER A 53 -4.58 0.12 -3.54
N ALA A 54 -4.63 1.43 -3.24
CA ALA A 54 -4.63 1.94 -1.87
C ALA A 54 -5.72 1.31 -0.99
N GLY A 55 -5.39 1.10 0.28
CA GLY A 55 -6.31 0.58 1.31
C GLY A 55 -5.88 -0.75 1.92
N LEU A 56 -5.23 -1.64 1.17
CA LEU A 56 -4.68 -2.87 1.74
C LEU A 56 -3.37 -2.58 2.47
N ASP A 57 -2.40 -2.00 1.79
CA ASP A 57 -1.16 -1.54 2.43
C ASP A 57 -1.28 -0.06 2.85
N LYS A 58 -1.54 0.17 4.12
CA LYS A 58 -1.73 1.52 4.67
C LYS A 58 -0.42 2.22 5.01
N ASN A 59 0.64 1.46 5.26
CA ASN A 59 1.87 1.94 5.85
C ASN A 59 3.12 1.64 5.04
N CYS A 60 2.98 1.17 3.80
CA CYS A 60 4.09 0.77 2.95
C CYS A 60 4.89 -0.42 3.51
N ASP A 61 4.18 -1.46 3.91
CA ASP A 61 4.77 -2.69 4.41
C ASP A 61 4.97 -3.77 3.34
N MET A 62 4.20 -3.70 2.25
CA MET A 62 4.07 -4.76 1.24
C MET A 62 4.93 -4.60 -0.02
N PRO A 63 5.45 -3.41 -0.43
CA PRO A 63 6.01 -3.21 -1.77
C PRO A 63 7.10 -4.20 -2.15
N VAL A 64 7.98 -4.57 -1.21
CA VAL A 64 9.06 -5.54 -1.47
C VAL A 64 8.51 -6.90 -1.88
N LEU A 65 7.42 -7.36 -1.25
CA LEU A 65 6.77 -8.61 -1.64
C LEU A 65 6.04 -8.45 -2.97
N MET A 66 5.27 -7.36 -3.15
CA MET A 66 4.47 -7.11 -4.35
C MET A 66 5.35 -7.04 -5.61
N ASP A 67 6.51 -6.36 -5.54
CA ASP A 67 7.50 -6.36 -6.63
C ASP A 67 7.99 -7.77 -6.97
N ASN A 68 8.23 -8.61 -5.97
CA ASN A 68 8.72 -9.97 -6.20
C ASN A 68 7.65 -10.97 -6.63
N VAL A 69 6.38 -10.67 -6.47
CA VAL A 69 5.28 -11.50 -7.00
C VAL A 69 4.70 -10.97 -8.32
N GLY A 70 5.35 -9.95 -8.92
CA GLY A 70 5.11 -9.53 -10.29
C GLY A 70 4.05 -8.44 -10.45
N PHE A 71 3.73 -7.65 -9.43
CA PHE A 71 2.89 -6.46 -9.61
C PHE A 71 3.65 -5.37 -10.38
N GLY A 72 2.97 -4.68 -11.29
CA GLY A 72 3.53 -3.54 -12.05
C GLY A 72 3.51 -2.24 -11.28
N PHE A 73 2.59 -2.08 -10.33
CA PHE A 73 2.56 -0.92 -9.45
C PHE A 73 1.85 -1.21 -8.12
N GLU A 74 2.12 -0.38 -7.13
CA GLU A 74 1.39 -0.38 -5.87
C GLU A 74 1.09 1.06 -5.44
N THR A 75 -0.15 1.31 -5.01
CA THR A 75 -0.54 2.56 -4.36
C THR A 75 -0.74 2.29 -2.88
N VAL A 76 0.18 2.78 -2.06
CA VAL A 76 0.11 2.64 -0.60
C VAL A 76 -0.76 3.72 0.03
N GLY A 77 -1.27 3.49 1.22
CA GLY A 77 -2.05 4.47 1.97
C GLY A 77 -3.55 4.18 2.00
N SER A 78 -4.42 5.16 2.22
CA SER A 78 -4.09 6.61 2.26
C SER A 78 -3.39 6.99 3.56
N THR A 79 -2.32 7.74 3.44
CA THR A 79 -1.63 8.33 4.59
C THR A 79 -2.17 9.74 4.88
N THR A 80 -2.06 10.16 6.13
CA THR A 80 -2.46 11.49 6.59
C THR A 80 -1.24 12.22 7.18
N SER A 81 -1.31 13.53 7.35
CA SER A 81 -0.18 14.33 7.86
C SER A 81 0.30 13.82 9.22
N ARG A 82 -0.62 13.41 10.08
CA ARG A 82 -0.33 12.81 11.40
C ARG A 82 -0.80 11.36 11.42
N ALA A 83 -0.19 10.54 12.27
CA ALA A 83 -0.68 9.19 12.53
C ALA A 83 -2.13 9.19 12.99
N SER A 84 -2.93 8.27 12.45
CA SER A 84 -4.33 8.09 12.79
C SER A 84 -4.59 6.63 13.18
N ALA A 85 -5.26 6.43 14.30
CA ALA A 85 -5.68 5.09 14.72
C ALA A 85 -6.85 4.54 13.86
N GLY A 86 -7.52 5.42 13.13
CA GLY A 86 -8.74 5.07 12.42
C GLY A 86 -9.93 4.85 13.36
N ASN A 87 -10.95 4.21 12.83
CA ASN A 87 -12.14 3.85 13.58
C ASN A 87 -11.89 2.67 14.53
N PRO A 88 -12.72 2.48 15.58
CA PRO A 88 -12.67 1.26 16.38
C PRO A 88 -12.86 -0.01 15.53
N LYS A 89 -12.04 -1.04 15.79
CA LYS A 89 -12.24 -2.37 15.18
C LYS A 89 -13.56 -3.02 15.68
N PRO A 90 -14.24 -3.87 14.87
CA PRO A 90 -13.78 -4.44 13.59
C PRO A 90 -13.91 -3.47 12.42
N TRP A 91 -12.92 -3.46 11.53
CA TRP A 91 -12.91 -2.62 10.33
C TRP A 91 -13.59 -3.26 9.13
N PHE A 92 -13.61 -4.58 9.09
CA PHE A 92 -14.12 -5.36 7.96
C PHE A 92 -15.30 -6.21 8.38
N HIS A 93 -16.43 -6.02 7.72
CA HIS A 93 -17.66 -6.78 7.96
C HIS A 93 -18.06 -7.52 6.69
N ARG A 94 -18.07 -8.85 6.72
CA ARG A 94 -18.56 -9.66 5.61
C ARG A 94 -20.08 -9.61 5.56
N LEU A 95 -20.60 -9.45 4.36
CA LEU A 95 -22.02 -9.47 4.03
C LEU A 95 -22.29 -10.64 3.05
N PRO A 96 -22.27 -11.90 3.52
CA PRO A 96 -22.36 -13.07 2.64
C PRO A 96 -23.67 -13.10 1.82
N GLU A 97 -24.74 -12.55 2.36
CA GLU A 97 -26.05 -12.47 1.69
C GLU A 97 -26.01 -11.61 0.41
N TYR A 98 -25.01 -10.73 0.30
CA TYR A 98 -24.81 -9.80 -0.81
C TYR A 98 -23.49 -10.04 -1.57
N ASP A 99 -22.80 -11.15 -1.32
CA ASP A 99 -21.46 -11.44 -1.83
C ASP A 99 -20.52 -10.23 -1.70
N SER A 100 -20.59 -9.52 -0.55
CA SER A 100 -20.00 -8.21 -0.36
C SER A 100 -19.26 -8.08 0.98
N MET A 101 -18.53 -6.98 1.13
CA MET A 101 -17.86 -6.63 2.37
C MET A 101 -17.96 -5.11 2.62
N MET A 102 -18.35 -4.75 3.83
CA MET A 102 -18.30 -3.36 4.29
C MET A 102 -16.96 -3.09 4.95
N VAL A 103 -16.33 -1.98 4.59
CA VAL A 103 -15.04 -1.54 5.12
C VAL A 103 -15.18 -0.20 5.82
N HIS A 104 -14.69 -0.11 7.07
CA HIS A 104 -14.83 1.08 7.90
C HIS A 104 -13.54 1.36 8.69
N VAL A 105 -12.43 1.50 8.00
CA VAL A 105 -11.09 1.69 8.62
C VAL A 105 -10.88 3.10 9.18
N GLY A 106 -11.38 4.14 8.52
CA GLY A 106 -11.25 5.51 9.00
C GLY A 106 -9.83 6.08 8.89
N LEU A 107 -9.13 5.79 7.79
CA LEU A 107 -7.78 6.30 7.52
C LEU A 107 -6.74 5.94 8.60
N ALA A 108 -6.78 4.71 9.13
CA ALA A 108 -5.72 4.23 10.03
C ALA A 108 -4.37 4.18 9.32
N ASN A 109 -3.38 4.89 9.81
CA ASN A 109 -2.02 4.94 9.25
C ASN A 109 -1.01 5.51 10.25
N ASP A 110 0.29 5.31 9.98
CA ASP A 110 1.41 5.74 10.84
C ASP A 110 1.81 7.22 10.69
N GLY A 111 1.15 7.96 9.79
CA GLY A 111 1.47 9.33 9.43
C GLY A 111 2.43 9.44 8.24
N SER A 112 2.34 10.58 7.53
CA SER A 112 3.06 10.79 6.27
C SER A 112 4.57 10.63 6.41
N ASP A 113 5.19 11.14 7.47
CA ASP A 113 6.64 11.10 7.63
C ASP A 113 7.16 9.65 7.56
N LYS A 114 6.57 8.73 8.33
CA LYS A 114 6.98 7.33 8.33
C LYS A 114 6.62 6.60 7.03
N VAL A 115 5.45 6.90 6.47
CA VAL A 115 5.00 6.23 5.24
C VAL A 115 5.83 6.67 4.05
N ILE A 116 6.18 7.95 3.95
CA ILE A 116 7.04 8.48 2.88
C ILE A 116 8.46 7.90 2.99
N ASP A 117 9.06 7.88 4.18
CA ASP A 117 10.37 7.27 4.40
C ASP A 117 10.40 5.80 3.92
N ARG A 118 9.34 5.04 4.22
CA ARG A 118 9.22 3.64 3.75
C ARG A 118 8.99 3.55 2.25
N ALA A 119 8.22 4.47 1.68
CA ALA A 119 7.96 4.52 0.24
C ALA A 119 9.23 4.86 -0.55
N GLU A 120 10.05 5.79 -0.08
CA GLU A 120 11.36 6.12 -0.67
C GLU A 120 12.31 4.90 -0.65
N GLN A 121 12.34 4.18 0.48
CA GLN A 121 13.11 2.95 0.60
C GLN A 121 12.58 1.87 -0.35
N ALA A 122 11.26 1.71 -0.44
CA ALA A 122 10.63 0.75 -1.34
C ALA A 122 10.95 1.09 -2.79
N TRP A 123 10.83 2.34 -3.19
CA TRP A 123 11.13 2.82 -4.54
C TRP A 123 12.60 2.60 -4.92
N THR A 124 13.51 2.88 -4.00
CA THR A 124 14.96 2.64 -4.21
C THR A 124 15.28 1.15 -4.39
N ASN A 125 14.52 0.26 -3.73
CA ASN A 125 14.74 -1.18 -3.74
C ASN A 125 13.87 -1.95 -4.74
N ALA A 126 12.80 -1.35 -5.27
CA ALA A 126 11.95 -1.95 -6.28
C ALA A 126 12.76 -2.17 -7.58
N LYS A 127 12.55 -3.31 -8.22
CA LYS A 127 13.26 -3.68 -9.45
C LYS A 127 12.50 -3.24 -10.69
N THR A 128 11.18 -3.42 -10.66
CA THR A 128 10.30 -3.20 -11.82
C THR A 128 9.00 -2.50 -11.45
N MET A 129 8.60 -2.57 -10.19
CA MET A 129 7.31 -2.05 -9.73
C MET A 129 7.39 -0.54 -9.42
N GLN A 130 6.37 0.19 -9.84
CA GLN A 130 6.18 1.60 -9.47
C GLN A 130 5.43 1.70 -8.13
N VAL A 131 5.92 2.55 -7.22
CA VAL A 131 5.26 2.80 -5.94
C VAL A 131 4.71 4.21 -5.92
N SER A 132 3.45 4.36 -5.58
CA SER A 132 2.78 5.64 -5.40
C SER A 132 2.14 5.75 -4.02
N VAL A 133 1.94 6.96 -3.52
CA VAL A 133 1.37 7.21 -2.21
C VAL A 133 0.04 7.93 -2.34
N SER A 134 -1.02 7.33 -1.80
CA SER A 134 -2.32 8.00 -1.64
C SER A 134 -2.29 8.87 -0.39
N ILE A 135 -2.64 10.14 -0.54
CA ILE A 135 -2.61 11.14 0.52
C ILE A 135 -4.03 11.59 0.84
N ALA A 136 -4.37 11.63 2.12
CA ALA A 136 -5.65 12.11 2.61
C ALA A 136 -5.47 13.13 3.73
N ARG A 137 -6.51 13.95 3.94
CA ARG A 137 -6.59 14.82 5.11
C ARG A 137 -6.74 13.99 6.37
N THR A 138 -6.09 14.38 7.47
CA THR A 138 -6.25 13.73 8.78
C THR A 138 -7.72 13.78 9.21
N ASN A 139 -8.25 12.63 9.62
CA ASN A 139 -9.63 12.50 10.09
C ASN A 139 -9.68 12.63 11.62
N ASP A 140 -9.47 13.85 12.12
CA ASP A 140 -9.60 14.16 13.54
C ASP A 140 -10.26 15.53 13.76
N ASP A 141 -10.79 15.74 14.95
CA ASP A 141 -11.48 16.99 15.34
C ASP A 141 -10.50 18.21 15.41
N LYS A 142 -9.19 17.98 15.33
CA LYS A 142 -8.15 19.01 15.39
C LYS A 142 -7.74 19.50 14.00
N CYS A 143 -8.15 18.81 12.95
CA CYS A 143 -7.84 19.16 11.57
C CYS A 143 -8.80 20.24 11.05
N GLY A 144 -8.76 21.43 11.67
CA GLY A 144 -9.56 22.59 11.26
C GLY A 144 -8.97 23.36 10.08
N ASP A 145 -7.72 23.12 9.70
CA ASP A 145 -7.00 23.95 8.75
C ASP A 145 -6.74 23.23 7.43
N LEU A 146 -7.19 23.85 6.33
CA LEU A 146 -6.91 23.40 4.96
C LEU A 146 -5.41 23.48 4.64
N ASP A 147 -4.68 24.39 5.25
CA ASP A 147 -3.26 24.63 4.99
C ASP A 147 -2.40 23.44 5.45
N GLU A 148 -2.74 22.77 6.57
CA GLU A 148 -2.03 21.55 6.99
C GLU A 148 -2.16 20.39 5.98
N GLY A 149 -3.27 20.32 5.28
CA GLY A 149 -3.49 19.32 4.23
C GLY A 149 -2.77 19.65 2.91
N ILE A 150 -2.46 20.93 2.67
CA ILE A 150 -1.83 21.42 1.44
C ILE A 150 -0.31 21.37 1.56
N ASP A 151 0.26 21.77 2.68
CA ASP A 151 1.72 21.85 2.91
C ASP A 151 2.43 20.51 2.73
N ARG A 152 1.75 19.38 3.00
CA ARG A 152 2.34 18.04 2.87
C ARG A 152 2.06 17.33 1.54
N LYS A 153 1.23 17.91 0.67
CA LYS A 153 1.05 17.43 -0.71
C LYS A 153 2.21 17.78 -1.63
N SER A 154 3.09 18.67 -1.22
CA SER A 154 4.23 19.14 -2.01
C SER A 154 5.51 18.31 -1.84
N VAL A 155 5.46 17.16 -1.16
CA VAL A 155 6.62 16.31 -0.86
C VAL A 155 6.60 15.00 -1.67
N VAL A 156 5.79 14.95 -2.73
CA VAL A 156 5.78 13.80 -3.67
C VAL A 156 6.31 14.23 -5.01
#